data_57839c4a01167384101c25e5e1f87921
#
_entry.id   57839c4a01167384101c25e5e1f87921
#
_cell.length_a   1.000
_cell.length_b   1.000
_cell.length_c   1.000
_cell.angle_alpha   90.00
_cell.angle_beta   90.00
_cell.angle_gamma   90.00
#
_symmetry.space_group_name_H-M   'P 1'
#
loop_
_entity.id
_entity.type
_entity.pdbx_description
1 polymer ?
#
loop_
_entity_poly.entity_id
_entity_poly.type
_entity_poly.pdbx_seq_one_letter_code
_entity_poly.pdbx_strand_id
1 'polypeptide(L)'
;MIIKFGYYDDEDFGLTAFPEIKFSEKEITKNNKKNGHLEKKKAEYTKYLITGIMEDFPDVEIIDIFLPQLEKVEAGKMQETVWDGQAFQHKINKEKVEFEHTIFGICEEYPLWECKFEEYRKVFEGWKKFLKMEVDLKSEVAVEI
;
A
#
# COMPACT_ATOMS: atom_id res chain seq x y z
N MET A 1 11.03 3.05 6.53
CA MET A 1 9.62 2.92 6.94
C MET A 1 9.24 1.45 6.85
N ILE A 2 8.60 0.94 7.88
CA ILE A 2 8.17 -0.46 7.95
C ILE A 2 6.65 -0.48 7.99
N ILE A 3 6.04 -1.21 7.05
CA ILE A 3 4.60 -1.42 6.98
C ILE A 3 4.34 -2.85 7.43
N LYS A 4 3.51 -3.00 8.44
CA LYS A 4 3.16 -4.31 8.99
C LYS A 4 1.69 -4.59 8.79
N PHE A 5 1.37 -5.75 8.22
CA PHE A 5 0.00 -6.26 8.14
C PHE A 5 -0.20 -7.32 9.22
N GLY A 6 -1.29 -7.25 9.92
CA GLY A 6 -1.64 -8.18 10.97
C GLY A 6 -3.15 -8.24 11.17
N TYR A 7 -3.59 -9.01 12.16
CA TYR A 7 -4.99 -9.10 12.55
C TYR A 7 -5.19 -8.56 13.96
N TYR A 8 -6.33 -7.94 14.19
CA TYR A 8 -6.82 -7.64 15.53
C TYR A 8 -8.22 -8.23 15.70
N ASP A 9 -8.61 -8.47 16.94
CA ASP A 9 -9.92 -9.00 17.27
C ASP A 9 -10.90 -7.85 17.47
N ASP A 10 -11.78 -7.66 16.48
CA ASP A 10 -12.82 -6.64 16.52
C ASP A 10 -14.08 -7.21 17.18
N GLU A 11 -14.71 -6.44 18.06
CA GLU A 11 -15.92 -6.88 18.78
C GLU A 11 -17.08 -7.23 17.86
N ASP A 12 -17.20 -6.52 16.73
CA ASP A 12 -18.34 -6.69 15.81
C ASP A 12 -18.00 -7.62 14.65
N PHE A 13 -16.77 -7.64 14.16
CA PHE A 13 -16.37 -8.33 12.93
C PHE A 13 -15.40 -9.49 13.13
N GLY A 14 -14.95 -9.74 14.37
CA GLY A 14 -13.96 -10.78 14.64
C GLY A 14 -12.56 -10.37 14.16
N LEU A 15 -11.76 -11.34 13.72
CA LEU A 15 -10.40 -11.07 13.26
C LEU A 15 -10.40 -10.22 11.99
N THR A 16 -9.88 -9.03 12.11
CA THR A 16 -9.86 -8.03 11.05
C THR A 16 -8.43 -7.65 10.71
N ALA A 17 -8.11 -7.65 9.42
CA ALA A 17 -6.80 -7.21 8.93
C ALA A 17 -6.60 -5.73 9.18
N PHE A 18 -5.43 -5.36 9.64
CA PHE A 18 -5.11 -3.96 9.86
C PHE A 18 -3.63 -3.65 9.58
N PRO A 19 -3.33 -2.47 9.05
CA PRO A 19 -1.97 -2.06 8.78
C PRO A 19 -1.39 -1.22 9.92
N GLU A 20 -0.09 -1.30 10.09
CA GLU A 20 0.65 -0.46 11.02
C GLU A 20 1.91 0.08 10.32
N ILE A 21 2.17 1.37 10.45
CA ILE A 21 3.41 1.97 9.95
C ILE A 21 4.32 2.31 11.14
N LYS A 22 5.57 1.88 11.05
CA LYS A 22 6.62 2.21 12.01
C LYS A 22 7.82 2.79 11.28
N PHE A 23 8.52 3.70 11.95
CA PHE A 23 9.79 4.22 11.49
C PHE A 23 10.92 3.59 12.28
N SER A 24 12.06 3.33 11.62
CA SER A 24 13.26 2.86 12.30
C SER A 24 13.83 3.96 13.21
N GLU A 25 14.61 3.58 14.22
CA GLU A 25 15.32 4.54 15.08
C GLU A 25 16.20 5.48 14.27
N LYS A 26 16.83 4.97 13.21
CA LYS A 26 17.65 5.76 12.30
C LYS A 26 16.84 6.83 11.58
N GLU A 27 15.63 6.49 11.12
CA GLU A 27 14.72 7.45 10.47
C GLU A 27 14.26 8.52 11.47
N ILE A 28 13.90 8.13 12.67
CA ILE A 28 13.48 9.04 13.75
C ILE A 28 14.62 9.99 14.12
N THR A 29 15.82 9.49 14.31
CA THR A 29 17.00 10.29 14.66
C THR A 29 17.36 11.29 13.56
N LYS A 30 17.35 10.85 12.28
CA LYS A 30 17.65 11.69 11.13
C LYS A 30 16.66 12.84 10.96
N ASN A 31 15.41 12.64 11.37
CA ASN A 31 14.31 13.58 11.22
C ASN A 31 13.92 14.30 12.52
N ASN A 32 14.73 14.18 13.57
CA ASN A 32 14.44 14.74 14.91
C ASN A 32 14.17 16.26 14.92
N LYS A 33 14.69 16.99 13.93
CA LYS A 33 14.46 18.42 13.76
C LYS A 33 13.19 18.76 12.96
N LYS A 34 12.48 17.74 12.42
CA LYS A 34 11.29 17.88 11.56
C LYS A 34 10.19 16.92 11.99
N ASN A 35 9.76 17.01 13.25
CA ASN A 35 8.75 16.11 13.83
C ASN A 35 7.47 15.95 12.98
N GLY A 36 7.05 17.02 12.29
CA GLY A 36 5.85 16.98 11.43
C GLY A 36 6.02 16.20 10.12
N HIS A 37 7.26 16.00 9.64
CA HIS A 37 7.51 15.34 8.36
C HIS A 37 7.18 13.84 8.39
N LEU A 38 7.58 13.13 9.43
CA LEU A 38 7.31 11.70 9.56
C LEU A 38 5.80 11.43 9.74
N GLU A 39 5.13 12.24 10.54
CA GLU A 39 3.69 12.12 10.73
C GLU A 39 2.90 12.38 9.44
N LYS A 40 3.29 13.40 8.69
CA LYS A 40 2.71 13.70 7.38
C LYS A 40 2.94 12.55 6.40
N LYS A 41 4.16 12.04 6.34
CA LYS A 41 4.53 10.89 5.49
C LYS A 41 3.70 9.66 5.84
N LYS A 42 3.60 9.34 7.12
CA LYS A 42 2.78 8.23 7.61
C LYS A 42 1.32 8.39 7.19
N ALA A 43 0.75 9.58 7.35
CA ALA A 43 -0.63 9.87 6.99
C ALA A 43 -0.88 9.69 5.47
N GLU A 44 0.01 10.19 4.62
CA GLU A 44 -0.10 10.08 3.17
C GLU A 44 0.03 8.64 2.68
N TYR A 45 1.03 7.91 3.17
CA TYR A 45 1.23 6.50 2.80
C TYR A 45 0.06 5.63 3.27
N THR A 46 -0.47 5.89 4.45
CA THR A 46 -1.67 5.18 4.94
C THR A 46 -2.89 5.50 4.08
N LYS A 47 -3.09 6.78 3.77
CA LYS A 47 -4.25 7.24 3.00
C LYS A 47 -4.29 6.68 1.58
N TYR A 48 -3.16 6.63 0.90
CA TYR A 48 -3.07 6.25 -0.52
C TYR A 48 -2.54 4.85 -0.74
N LEU A 49 -1.27 4.60 -0.44
CA LEU A 49 -0.62 3.33 -0.76
C LEU A 49 -1.25 2.15 -0.03
N ILE A 50 -1.35 2.24 1.27
CA ILE A 50 -1.85 1.13 2.09
C ILE A 50 -3.33 0.92 1.87
N THR A 51 -4.12 1.98 1.94
CA THR A 51 -5.57 1.90 1.70
C THR A 51 -5.87 1.41 0.29
N GLY A 52 -5.15 1.94 -0.70
CA GLY A 52 -5.31 1.52 -2.09
C GLY A 52 -5.00 0.05 -2.29
N ILE A 53 -3.91 -0.46 -1.74
CA ILE A 53 -3.54 -1.88 -1.85
C ILE A 53 -4.58 -2.77 -1.14
N MET A 54 -4.93 -2.44 0.09
CA MET A 54 -5.85 -3.28 0.87
C MET A 54 -7.28 -3.28 0.32
N GLU A 55 -7.80 -2.14 -0.10
CA GLU A 55 -9.17 -2.03 -0.58
C GLU A 55 -9.33 -2.43 -2.05
N ASP A 56 -8.34 -2.12 -2.87
CA ASP A 56 -8.40 -2.36 -4.32
C ASP A 56 -7.92 -3.75 -4.72
N PHE A 57 -7.24 -4.46 -3.81
CA PHE A 57 -6.83 -5.86 -3.97
C PHE A 57 -7.25 -6.68 -2.74
N PRO A 58 -8.57 -6.84 -2.51
CA PRO A 58 -9.07 -7.43 -1.27
C PRO A 58 -8.82 -8.92 -1.10
N ASP A 59 -8.51 -9.63 -2.19
CA ASP A 59 -8.27 -11.07 -2.16
C ASP A 59 -7.19 -11.51 -3.17
N VAL A 60 -6.74 -12.75 -3.00
CA VAL A 60 -5.67 -13.32 -3.83
C VAL A 60 -6.10 -13.48 -5.30
N GLU A 61 -7.37 -13.75 -5.58
CA GLU A 61 -7.85 -13.87 -6.96
C GLU A 61 -7.66 -12.58 -7.74
N ILE A 62 -8.03 -11.45 -7.14
CA ILE A 62 -7.87 -10.12 -7.77
C ILE A 62 -6.39 -9.80 -7.95
N ILE A 63 -5.56 -10.10 -6.96
CA ILE A 63 -4.12 -9.94 -7.06
C ILE A 63 -3.55 -10.73 -8.25
N ASP A 64 -3.95 -11.99 -8.38
CA ASP A 64 -3.45 -12.87 -9.45
C ASP A 64 -3.90 -12.41 -10.85
N ILE A 65 -5.04 -11.74 -10.96
CA ILE A 65 -5.50 -11.15 -12.22
C ILE A 65 -4.58 -9.99 -12.65
N PHE A 66 -4.16 -9.16 -11.70
CA PHE A 66 -3.36 -7.97 -12.00
C PHE A 66 -1.84 -8.22 -12.02
N LEU A 67 -1.36 -9.17 -11.27
CA LEU A 67 0.07 -9.45 -11.12
C LEU A 67 0.83 -9.58 -12.45
N PRO A 68 0.31 -10.27 -13.49
CA PRO A 68 1.01 -10.37 -14.78
C PRO A 68 1.30 -9.01 -15.44
N GLN A 69 0.40 -8.05 -15.31
CA GLN A 69 0.60 -6.69 -15.84
C GLN A 69 1.68 -5.96 -15.05
N LEU A 70 1.66 -6.09 -13.74
CA LEU A 70 2.66 -5.48 -12.87
C LEU A 70 4.06 -6.03 -13.17
N GLU A 71 4.17 -7.34 -13.38
CA GLU A 71 5.43 -8.00 -13.75
C GLU A 71 5.93 -7.55 -15.14
N LYS A 72 5.03 -7.32 -16.10
CA LYS A 72 5.41 -6.80 -17.43
C LYS A 72 5.96 -5.38 -17.34
N VAL A 73 5.39 -4.53 -16.51
CA VAL A 73 5.92 -3.19 -16.27
C VAL A 73 7.31 -3.27 -15.61
N GLU A 74 7.47 -4.12 -14.61
CA GLU A 74 8.74 -4.36 -13.93
C GLU A 74 9.82 -4.85 -14.89
N ALA A 75 9.47 -5.75 -15.80
CA ALA A 75 10.39 -6.32 -16.80
C ALA A 75 10.64 -5.38 -17.99
N GLY A 76 10.00 -4.23 -18.06
CA GLY A 76 10.12 -3.30 -19.18
C GLY A 76 9.38 -3.73 -20.45
N LYS A 77 8.54 -4.76 -20.38
CA LYS A 77 7.72 -5.25 -21.50
C LYS A 77 6.47 -4.41 -21.75
N MET A 78 6.07 -3.64 -20.77
CA MET A 78 4.92 -2.73 -20.80
C MET A 78 5.36 -1.40 -20.19
N GLN A 79 5.07 -0.28 -20.85
CA GLN A 79 5.47 1.04 -20.34
C GLN A 79 4.61 1.50 -19.19
N GLU A 80 3.33 1.20 -19.23
CA GLU A 80 2.34 1.68 -18.26
C GLU A 80 1.19 0.69 -18.17
N THR A 81 0.60 0.58 -16.98
CA THR A 81 -0.65 -0.13 -16.77
C THR A 81 -1.50 0.65 -15.78
N VAL A 82 -2.80 0.40 -15.79
CA VAL A 82 -3.76 1.07 -14.91
C VAL A 82 -4.61 0.00 -14.23
N TRP A 83 -4.80 0.16 -12.91
CA TRP A 83 -5.77 -0.60 -12.15
C TRP A 83 -6.88 0.33 -11.66
N ASP A 84 -8.10 0.04 -12.06
CA ASP A 84 -9.28 0.78 -11.60
C ASP A 84 -9.85 0.10 -10.36
N GLY A 85 -9.40 0.55 -9.19
CA GLY A 85 -9.84 0.04 -7.91
C GLY A 85 -11.12 0.70 -7.40
N GLN A 86 -11.61 0.22 -6.27
CA GLN A 86 -12.77 0.80 -5.59
C GLN A 86 -12.43 2.16 -4.96
N ALA A 87 -11.27 2.25 -4.32
CA ALA A 87 -10.81 3.46 -3.65
C ALA A 87 -10.06 4.40 -4.60
N PHE A 88 -9.13 3.85 -5.39
CA PHE A 88 -8.26 4.63 -6.26
C PHE A 88 -8.08 4.00 -7.63
N GLN A 89 -7.82 4.86 -8.62
CA GLN A 89 -7.18 4.44 -9.85
C GLN A 89 -5.67 4.47 -9.63
N HIS A 90 -5.01 3.36 -9.93
CA HIS A 90 -3.55 3.22 -9.83
C HIS A 90 -2.95 3.30 -11.22
N LYS A 91 -2.23 4.36 -11.51
CA LYS A 91 -1.52 4.53 -12.78
C LYS A 91 -0.04 4.20 -12.57
N ILE A 92 0.41 3.14 -13.18
CA ILE A 92 1.67 2.48 -12.83
C ILE A 92 2.64 2.49 -14.01
N ASN A 93 3.83 3.00 -13.80
CA ASN A 93 4.96 2.81 -14.69
C ASN A 93 6.18 2.33 -13.86
N LYS A 94 7.30 2.06 -14.51
CA LYS A 94 8.49 1.52 -13.85
C LYS A 94 9.10 2.43 -12.79
N GLU A 95 8.81 3.72 -12.83
CA GLU A 95 9.39 4.72 -11.91
C GLU A 95 8.46 5.00 -10.73
N LYS A 96 7.16 5.13 -11.00
CA LYS A 96 6.20 5.60 -10.01
C LYS A 96 4.81 5.02 -10.18
N VAL A 97 4.02 5.14 -9.13
CA VAL A 97 2.58 4.83 -9.13
C VAL A 97 1.83 6.06 -8.67
N GLU A 98 0.89 6.52 -9.49
CA GLU A 98 0.02 7.65 -9.16
C GLU A 98 -1.35 7.13 -8.71
N PHE A 99 -1.89 7.76 -7.67
CA PHE A 99 -3.19 7.42 -7.08
C PHE A 99 -4.16 8.59 -7.27
N GLU A 100 -5.26 8.32 -7.96
CA GLU A 100 -6.37 9.25 -8.12
C GLU A 100 -7.61 8.66 -7.48
N HIS A 101 -8.31 9.42 -6.63
CA HIS A 101 -9.50 8.91 -5.96
C HIS A 101 -10.60 8.57 -6.98
N THR A 102 -11.14 7.36 -6.88
CA THR A 102 -12.09 6.82 -7.88
C THR A 102 -13.39 7.62 -7.97
N ILE A 103 -13.92 8.07 -6.81
CA ILE A 103 -15.21 8.76 -6.76
C ILE A 103 -15.05 10.26 -6.94
N PHE A 104 -14.14 10.88 -6.19
CA PHE A 104 -13.98 12.33 -6.15
C PHE A 104 -12.98 12.88 -7.16
N GLY A 105 -12.19 12.02 -7.80
CA GLY A 105 -11.12 12.46 -8.68
C GLY A 105 -10.06 13.25 -7.92
N ILE A 106 -9.36 14.14 -8.61
CA ILE A 106 -8.38 15.04 -8.00
C ILE A 106 -9.13 16.21 -7.38
N CYS A 107 -9.01 16.38 -6.06
CA CYS A 107 -9.67 17.45 -5.31
C CYS A 107 -8.80 17.87 -4.12
N GLU A 108 -9.25 18.87 -3.36
CA GLU A 108 -8.53 19.39 -2.20
C GLU A 108 -8.27 18.32 -1.15
N GLU A 109 -9.27 17.47 -0.87
CA GLU A 109 -9.16 16.37 0.10
C GLU A 109 -8.31 15.22 -0.42
N TYR A 110 -8.35 14.97 -1.74
CA TYR A 110 -7.60 13.92 -2.41
C TYR A 110 -6.78 14.50 -3.57
N PRO A 111 -5.72 15.27 -3.29
CA PRO A 111 -4.80 15.66 -4.36
C PRO A 111 -4.14 14.43 -4.98
N LEU A 112 -3.72 14.55 -6.23
CA LEU A 112 -2.96 13.49 -6.87
C LEU A 112 -1.71 13.19 -6.04
N TRP A 113 -1.51 11.91 -5.72
CA TRP A 113 -0.37 11.48 -4.91
C TRP A 113 0.38 10.37 -5.63
N GLU A 114 1.67 10.32 -5.39
CA GLU A 114 2.52 9.29 -6.00
C GLU A 114 3.51 8.69 -5.02
N CYS A 115 3.87 7.44 -5.29
CA CYS A 115 4.98 6.77 -4.61
C CYS A 115 5.88 6.12 -5.66
N LYS A 116 7.05 5.64 -5.23
CA LYS A 116 7.96 4.91 -6.10
C LYS A 116 7.37 3.55 -6.47
N PHE A 117 7.64 3.09 -7.69
CA PHE A 117 7.24 1.75 -8.13
C PHE A 117 7.76 0.66 -7.17
N GLU A 118 9.01 0.75 -6.71
CA GLU A 118 9.60 -0.21 -5.76
C GLU A 118 8.80 -0.30 -4.47
N GLU A 119 8.37 0.83 -3.93
CA GLU A 119 7.57 0.88 -2.70
C GLU A 119 6.23 0.17 -2.90
N TYR A 120 5.54 0.49 -3.99
CA TYR A 120 4.29 -0.15 -4.37
C TYR A 120 4.45 -1.65 -4.55
N ARG A 121 5.48 -2.07 -5.28
CA ARG A 121 5.74 -3.49 -5.58
C ARG A 121 6.00 -4.30 -4.32
N LYS A 122 6.78 -3.77 -3.39
CA LYS A 122 7.08 -4.41 -2.11
C LYS A 122 5.83 -4.55 -1.23
N VAL A 123 5.04 -3.49 -1.12
CA VAL A 123 3.80 -3.52 -0.32
C VAL A 123 2.78 -4.48 -0.93
N PHE A 124 2.64 -4.46 -2.25
CA PHE A 124 1.78 -5.39 -2.99
C PHE A 124 2.16 -6.86 -2.72
N GLU A 125 3.44 -7.18 -2.80
CA GLU A 125 3.93 -8.55 -2.52
C GLU A 125 3.72 -8.93 -1.05
N GLY A 126 3.98 -8.01 -0.12
CA GLY A 126 3.76 -8.24 1.31
C GLY A 126 2.29 -8.49 1.63
N TRP A 127 1.39 -7.73 1.03
CA TRP A 127 -0.05 -7.91 1.17
C TRP A 127 -0.51 -9.26 0.61
N LYS A 128 0.01 -9.65 -0.55
CA LYS A 128 -0.26 -10.97 -1.14
C LYS A 128 0.16 -12.11 -0.20
N LYS A 129 1.35 -12.03 0.38
CA LYS A 129 1.83 -13.02 1.34
C LYS A 129 0.93 -13.08 2.57
N PHE A 130 0.54 -11.93 3.08
CA PHE A 130 -0.34 -11.84 4.25
C PHE A 130 -1.70 -12.49 3.99
N LEU A 131 -2.30 -12.22 2.82
CA LEU A 131 -3.60 -12.81 2.44
C LEU A 131 -3.54 -14.34 2.31
N LYS A 132 -2.38 -14.92 2.06
CA LYS A 132 -2.20 -16.38 1.99
C LYS A 132 -1.97 -17.04 3.35
N MET A 133 -1.74 -16.25 4.39
CA MET A 133 -1.59 -16.76 5.75
C MET A 133 -2.96 -17.10 6.35
N GLU A 134 -2.94 -17.93 7.39
CA GLU A 134 -4.16 -18.19 8.16
C GLU A 134 -4.67 -16.91 8.82
N VAL A 135 -5.97 -16.78 8.96
CA VAL A 135 -6.61 -15.71 9.70
C VAL A 135 -6.42 -15.98 11.19
N ASP A 136 -5.36 -15.46 11.75
CA ASP A 136 -4.92 -15.71 13.11
C ASP A 136 -4.19 -14.48 13.67
N LEU A 137 -4.32 -14.24 14.98
CA LEU A 137 -3.63 -13.12 15.65
C LEU A 137 -2.11 -13.17 15.54
N LYS A 138 -1.54 -14.33 15.26
CA LYS A 138 -0.08 -14.51 15.08
C LYS A 138 0.36 -14.26 13.65
N SER A 139 -0.56 -14.23 12.69
CA SER A 139 -0.22 -13.99 11.28
C SER A 139 0.19 -12.54 11.08
N GLU A 140 1.38 -12.35 10.51
CA GLU A 140 1.99 -11.05 10.39
C GLU A 140 2.98 -11.02 9.23
N VAL A 141 2.98 -9.93 8.46
CA VAL A 141 3.99 -9.66 7.43
C VAL A 141 4.48 -8.23 7.60
N ALA A 142 5.79 -8.05 7.65
CA ALA A 142 6.42 -6.74 7.69
C ALA A 142 7.14 -6.47 6.37
N VAL A 143 6.96 -5.26 5.85
CA VAL A 143 7.58 -4.80 4.59
C VAL A 143 8.36 -3.53 4.87
N GLU A 144 9.64 -3.52 4.52
CA GLU A 144 10.50 -2.34 4.63
C GLU A 144 10.58 -1.62 3.28
N ILE A 145 10.24 -0.34 3.29
CA ILE A 145 10.30 0.50 2.09
C ILE A 145 11.03 1.81 2.33
#